data_699492dd0291803b379d7be8069f5c6c
#
_entry.id   699492dd0291803b379d7be8069f5c6c
#
_cell.length_a   1.000
_cell.length_b   1.000
_cell.length_c   1.000
_cell.angle_alpha   90.00
_cell.angle_beta   90.00
_cell.angle_gamma   90.00
#
_symmetry.space_group_name_H-M   'P 1'
#
loop_
_entity.id
_entity.type
_entity.pdbx_description
1 polymer ?
#
loop_
_entity_poly.entity_id
_entity_poly.type
_entity_poly.pdbx_seq_one_letter_code
_entity_poly.pdbx_strand_id
1 'polypeptide(L)'
;MTSSYRQQLQAKIDRITTQFSEFTPPTLEVFESPEQHFRMRAEFRIWHTENDMFYAMFERNDDGKQKTVVRIDEFPIADKSINDLMPLLLAELKANSLLSQRLFEVDFLATLSGEMLVTLIYHRKLNQEWEQAAKALAEKLNIKIMGRSRGQKIVIGDDFVVE
;
A
#
# COMPACT_ATOMS: atom_id res chain seq x y z
N MET A 1 -29.04 2.18 8.71
CA MET A 1 -28.44 2.04 7.36
C MET A 1 -27.45 0.89 7.41
N THR A 2 -27.54 -0.05 6.48
CA THR A 2 -26.56 -1.15 6.37
C THR A 2 -25.23 -0.57 5.88
N SER A 3 -24.10 -0.92 6.51
CA SER A 3 -22.79 -0.41 6.08
C SER A 3 -22.43 -0.89 4.65
N SER A 4 -21.60 -0.13 3.97
CA SER A 4 -21.08 -0.49 2.63
C SER A 4 -20.39 -1.86 2.64
N TYR A 5 -19.69 -2.19 3.73
CA TYR A 5 -19.07 -3.50 3.94
C TYR A 5 -20.12 -4.63 3.94
N ARG A 6 -21.21 -4.47 4.72
CA ARG A 6 -22.29 -5.47 4.80
C ARG A 6 -22.99 -5.70 3.46
N GLN A 7 -23.22 -4.63 2.72
CA GLN A 7 -23.80 -4.73 1.37
C GLN A 7 -22.87 -5.51 0.41
N GLN A 8 -21.57 -5.20 0.44
CA GLN A 8 -20.58 -5.90 -0.38
C GLN A 8 -20.47 -7.38 0.02
N LEU A 9 -20.46 -7.70 1.31
CA LEU A 9 -20.41 -9.07 1.82
C LEU A 9 -21.63 -9.88 1.34
N GLN A 10 -22.84 -9.33 1.51
CA GLN A 10 -24.07 -10.00 1.08
C GLN A 10 -24.06 -10.26 -0.44
N ALA A 11 -23.66 -9.27 -1.24
CA ALA A 11 -23.56 -9.43 -2.70
C ALA A 11 -22.57 -10.53 -3.10
N LYS A 12 -21.46 -10.71 -2.35
CA LYS A 12 -20.51 -11.81 -2.58
C LYS A 12 -21.11 -13.17 -2.22
N ILE A 13 -21.83 -13.27 -1.10
CA ILE A 13 -22.52 -14.49 -0.66
C ILE A 13 -23.55 -14.91 -1.72
N ASP A 14 -24.41 -13.97 -2.13
CA ASP A 14 -25.47 -14.22 -3.11
C ASP A 14 -24.87 -14.69 -4.45
N ARG A 15 -23.78 -14.06 -4.90
CA ARG A 15 -23.07 -14.43 -6.13
C ARG A 15 -22.52 -15.86 -6.06
N ILE A 16 -21.85 -16.24 -4.96
CA ILE A 16 -21.28 -17.58 -4.78
C ILE A 16 -22.41 -18.60 -4.71
N THR A 17 -23.45 -18.35 -3.93
CA THR A 17 -24.62 -19.23 -3.81
C THR A 17 -25.27 -19.47 -5.16
N THR A 18 -25.46 -18.43 -5.97
CA THR A 18 -26.03 -18.54 -7.31
C THR A 18 -25.12 -19.32 -8.25
N GLN A 19 -23.81 -19.02 -8.23
CA GLN A 19 -22.83 -19.67 -9.13
C GLN A 19 -22.73 -21.18 -8.92
N PHE A 20 -22.94 -21.65 -7.69
CA PHE A 20 -22.85 -23.06 -7.34
C PHE A 20 -24.22 -23.74 -7.16
N SER A 21 -25.33 -23.07 -7.50
CA SER A 21 -26.69 -23.60 -7.30
C SER A 21 -27.00 -24.89 -8.05
N GLU A 22 -26.32 -25.15 -9.18
CA GLU A 22 -26.49 -26.37 -9.98
C GLU A 22 -25.79 -27.61 -9.39
N PHE A 23 -24.89 -27.35 -8.41
CA PHE A 23 -24.14 -28.39 -7.71
C PHE A 23 -24.76 -28.59 -6.32
N THR A 24 -24.41 -29.68 -5.65
CA THR A 24 -24.80 -29.89 -4.25
C THR A 24 -23.61 -29.47 -3.35
N PRO A 25 -23.36 -28.16 -3.18
CA PRO A 25 -22.20 -27.69 -2.41
C PRO A 25 -22.44 -27.92 -0.92
N PRO A 26 -21.36 -28.02 -0.12
CA PRO A 26 -21.48 -27.94 1.35
C PRO A 26 -22.05 -26.58 1.77
N THR A 27 -22.50 -26.49 3.01
CA THR A 27 -22.97 -25.23 3.58
C THR A 27 -21.86 -24.17 3.51
N LEU A 28 -22.19 -22.99 2.99
CA LEU A 28 -21.25 -21.88 2.88
C LEU A 28 -20.89 -21.38 4.27
N GLU A 29 -19.61 -21.44 4.64
CA GLU A 29 -19.09 -20.80 5.84
C GLU A 29 -18.53 -19.42 5.48
N VAL A 30 -18.89 -18.41 6.27
CA VAL A 30 -18.50 -17.02 6.04
C VAL A 30 -17.65 -16.53 7.20
N PHE A 31 -16.39 -16.17 6.90
CA PHE A 31 -15.46 -15.58 7.86
C PHE A 31 -15.37 -14.07 7.59
N GLU A 32 -16.00 -13.28 8.44
CA GLU A 32 -16.03 -11.83 8.30
C GLU A 32 -14.71 -11.20 8.74
N SER A 33 -14.22 -10.22 7.97
CA SER A 33 -13.15 -9.33 8.41
C SER A 33 -13.73 -8.13 9.19
N PRO A 34 -12.91 -7.35 9.93
CA PRO A 34 -13.32 -6.02 10.36
C PRO A 34 -13.77 -5.17 9.15
N GLU A 35 -14.65 -4.18 9.40
CA GLU A 35 -15.16 -3.30 8.33
C GLU A 35 -14.08 -2.36 7.77
N GLN A 36 -13.07 -2.05 8.58
CA GLN A 36 -11.91 -1.21 8.25
C GLN A 36 -10.62 -1.88 8.73
N HIS A 37 -9.48 -1.39 8.26
CA HIS A 37 -8.14 -1.79 8.70
C HIS A 37 -7.83 -3.29 8.57
N PHE A 38 -8.42 -3.95 7.59
CA PHE A 38 -8.23 -5.39 7.35
C PHE A 38 -7.16 -5.71 6.31
N ARG A 39 -6.67 -4.71 5.57
CA ARG A 39 -5.76 -4.94 4.45
C ARG A 39 -4.32 -4.71 4.89
N MET A 40 -3.53 -5.78 4.91
CA MET A 40 -2.13 -5.77 5.34
C MET A 40 -1.16 -5.28 4.25
N ARG A 41 -1.61 -5.05 3.03
CA ARG A 41 -0.81 -4.52 1.93
C ARG A 41 -1.52 -3.37 1.24
N ALA A 42 -0.77 -2.28 0.98
CA ALA A 42 -1.25 -1.13 0.22
C ALA A 42 -0.13 -0.60 -0.70
N GLU A 43 -0.50 -0.14 -1.88
CA GLU A 43 0.41 0.39 -2.91
C GLU A 43 -0.12 1.75 -3.36
N PHE A 44 0.74 2.76 -3.34
CA PHE A 44 0.38 4.12 -3.74
C PHE A 44 1.40 4.69 -4.71
N ARG A 45 0.92 5.33 -5.75
CA ARG A 45 1.76 6.18 -6.58
C ARG A 45 2.21 7.38 -5.77
N ILE A 46 3.42 7.87 -6.06
CA ILE A 46 3.88 9.16 -5.57
C ILE A 46 3.67 10.18 -6.68
N TRP A 47 2.83 11.16 -6.37
CA TRP A 47 2.57 12.27 -7.27
C TRP A 47 3.42 13.47 -6.87
N HIS A 48 4.22 13.96 -7.83
CA HIS A 48 5.07 15.12 -7.65
C HIS A 48 4.42 16.34 -8.32
N THR A 49 4.36 17.44 -7.57
CA THR A 49 4.03 18.77 -8.11
C THR A 49 5.25 19.67 -7.99
N GLU A 50 5.16 20.93 -8.40
CA GLU A 50 6.26 21.90 -8.25
C GLU A 50 6.69 22.09 -6.78
N ASN A 51 5.73 22.04 -5.85
CA ASN A 51 5.96 22.39 -4.44
C ASN A 51 5.59 21.28 -3.44
N ASP A 52 5.05 20.13 -3.90
CA ASP A 52 4.59 19.08 -3.01
C ASP A 52 4.77 17.68 -3.63
N MET A 53 4.73 16.69 -2.77
CA MET A 53 4.74 15.27 -3.09
C MET A 53 3.74 14.56 -2.18
N PHE A 54 2.90 13.67 -2.72
CA PHE A 54 1.87 12.98 -1.93
C PHE A 54 1.55 11.60 -2.51
N TYR A 55 0.96 10.75 -1.68
CA TYR A 55 0.38 9.48 -2.14
C TYR A 55 -0.83 9.73 -3.02
N ALA A 56 -0.94 8.98 -4.10
CA ALA A 56 -2.01 9.12 -5.06
C ALA A 56 -2.55 7.76 -5.52
N MET A 57 -3.84 7.74 -5.79
CA MET A 57 -4.52 6.71 -6.55
C MET A 57 -5.15 7.32 -7.80
N PHE A 58 -5.58 6.48 -8.73
CA PHE A 58 -6.22 6.92 -9.96
C PHE A 58 -7.63 6.38 -10.04
N GLU A 59 -8.59 7.28 -10.14
CA GLU A 59 -9.96 6.95 -10.52
C GLU A 59 -10.11 7.02 -12.04
N ARG A 60 -10.86 6.08 -12.60
CA ARG A 60 -11.26 6.12 -14.01
C ARG A 60 -12.66 6.68 -14.09
N ASN A 61 -12.90 7.60 -15.04
CA ASN A 61 -14.24 8.05 -15.36
C ASN A 61 -15.06 6.89 -15.94
N ASP A 62 -16.37 7.01 -15.92
CA ASP A 62 -17.33 5.98 -16.36
C ASP A 62 -17.06 5.48 -17.79
N ASP A 63 -16.49 6.31 -18.66
CA ASP A 63 -16.07 5.95 -20.02
C ASP A 63 -14.67 5.30 -20.11
N GLY A 64 -13.96 5.20 -18.99
CA GLY A 64 -12.63 4.61 -18.87
C GLY A 64 -11.48 5.35 -19.55
N LYS A 65 -11.76 6.52 -20.16
CA LYS A 65 -10.78 7.26 -20.99
C LYS A 65 -9.94 8.26 -20.23
N GLN A 66 -10.44 8.81 -19.13
CA GLN A 66 -9.70 9.75 -18.30
C GLN A 66 -9.38 9.15 -16.93
N LYS A 67 -8.15 9.39 -16.46
CA LYS A 67 -7.71 9.06 -15.12
C LYS A 67 -7.61 10.35 -14.31
N THR A 68 -8.34 10.42 -13.22
CA THR A 68 -8.22 11.52 -12.25
C THR A 68 -7.28 11.11 -11.13
N VAL A 69 -6.34 11.98 -10.79
CA VAL A 69 -5.43 11.79 -9.65
C VAL A 69 -6.20 12.13 -8.38
N VAL A 70 -6.26 11.17 -7.47
CA VAL A 70 -6.87 11.35 -6.14
C VAL A 70 -5.77 11.31 -5.10
N ARG A 71 -5.62 12.39 -4.33
CA ARG A 71 -4.71 12.46 -3.20
C ARG A 71 -5.20 11.54 -2.09
N ILE A 72 -4.28 10.76 -1.53
CA ILE A 72 -4.55 9.82 -0.43
C ILE A 72 -3.74 10.26 0.78
N ASP A 73 -4.39 10.82 1.78
CA ASP A 73 -3.78 11.16 3.05
C ASP A 73 -4.05 10.07 4.10
N GLU A 74 -5.15 9.34 3.94
CA GLU A 74 -5.58 8.19 4.74
C GLU A 74 -6.16 7.09 3.83
N PHE A 75 -5.98 5.83 4.19
CA PHE A 75 -6.56 4.70 3.48
C PHE A 75 -7.26 3.74 4.45
N PRO A 76 -8.53 3.98 4.80
CA PRO A 76 -9.24 3.31 5.90
C PRO A 76 -9.33 1.79 5.81
N ILE A 77 -9.18 1.20 4.62
CA ILE A 77 -9.18 -0.27 4.47
C ILE A 77 -7.80 -0.89 4.77
N ALA A 78 -6.70 -0.11 4.66
CA ALA A 78 -5.38 -0.59 5.05
C ALA A 78 -5.25 -0.69 6.57
N ASP A 79 -4.41 -1.60 7.02
CA ASP A 79 -4.11 -1.78 8.43
C ASP A 79 -3.73 -0.45 9.11
N LYS A 80 -4.04 -0.37 10.40
CA LYS A 80 -3.79 0.85 11.17
C LYS A 80 -2.31 1.23 11.17
N SER A 81 -1.41 0.24 11.25
CA SER A 81 0.06 0.47 11.22
C SER A 81 0.51 1.10 9.91
N ILE A 82 -0.11 0.76 8.77
CA ILE A 82 0.15 1.39 7.48
C ILE A 82 -0.31 2.85 7.51
N ASN A 83 -1.54 3.12 7.98
CA ASN A 83 -2.06 4.48 8.07
C ASN A 83 -1.24 5.37 9.02
N ASP A 84 -0.80 4.82 10.15
CA ASP A 84 0.05 5.54 11.11
C ASP A 84 1.44 5.86 10.52
N LEU A 85 2.01 4.94 9.70
CA LEU A 85 3.30 5.13 9.05
C LEU A 85 3.26 6.09 7.86
N MET A 86 2.17 6.12 7.09
CA MET A 86 2.07 6.92 5.86
C MET A 86 2.51 8.37 6.01
N PRO A 87 1.99 9.17 6.97
CA PRO A 87 2.40 10.57 7.13
C PRO A 87 3.86 10.71 7.60
N LEU A 88 4.33 9.83 8.47
CA LEU A 88 5.71 9.86 8.98
C LEU A 88 6.71 9.57 7.86
N LEU A 89 6.47 8.53 7.09
CA LEU A 89 7.31 8.18 5.95
C LEU A 89 7.31 9.30 4.89
N LEU A 90 6.14 9.86 4.56
CA LEU A 90 6.05 10.93 3.58
C LEU A 90 6.82 12.18 3.99
N ALA A 91 6.79 12.55 5.28
CA ALA A 91 7.55 13.67 5.80
C ALA A 91 9.06 13.46 5.65
N GLU A 92 9.57 12.28 6.00
CA GLU A 92 10.98 11.92 5.85
C GLU A 92 11.43 11.89 4.38
N LEU A 93 10.59 11.33 3.50
CA LEU A 93 10.86 11.31 2.06
C LEU A 93 10.96 12.75 1.49
N LYS A 94 10.05 13.64 1.88
CA LYS A 94 10.08 15.06 1.48
C LYS A 94 11.33 15.79 1.96
N ALA A 95 11.76 15.49 3.18
CA ALA A 95 12.92 16.15 3.79
C ALA A 95 14.27 15.75 3.15
N ASN A 96 14.31 14.65 2.39
CA ASN A 96 15.54 14.12 1.81
C ASN A 96 15.43 13.92 0.30
N SER A 97 16.12 14.75 -0.47
CA SER A 97 16.11 14.69 -1.94
C SER A 97 16.68 13.37 -2.51
N LEU A 98 17.60 12.70 -1.80
CA LEU A 98 18.10 11.37 -2.20
C LEU A 98 16.99 10.32 -2.18
N LEU A 99 16.00 10.48 -1.29
CA LEU A 99 14.88 9.55 -1.16
C LEU A 99 13.68 9.96 -2.00
N SER A 100 13.41 11.26 -2.19
CA SER A 100 12.25 11.75 -2.94
C SER A 100 12.44 11.81 -4.44
N GLN A 101 13.69 12.04 -4.92
CA GLN A 101 13.95 12.26 -6.33
C GLN A 101 13.55 11.06 -7.20
N ARG A 102 12.58 11.27 -8.11
CA ARG A 102 12.03 10.26 -9.00
C ARG A 102 11.49 9.01 -8.31
N LEU A 103 11.09 9.15 -7.05
CA LEU A 103 10.27 8.15 -6.37
C LEU A 103 8.92 8.06 -7.08
N PHE A 104 8.55 6.87 -7.49
CA PHE A 104 7.40 6.63 -8.35
C PHE A 104 6.23 5.98 -7.60
N GLU A 105 6.56 5.05 -6.69
CA GLU A 105 5.55 4.26 -5.99
C GLU A 105 6.11 3.83 -4.62
N VAL A 106 5.24 3.71 -3.66
CA VAL A 106 5.53 3.16 -2.34
C VAL A 106 4.56 2.02 -2.06
N ASP A 107 5.10 0.84 -1.76
CA ASP A 107 4.33 -0.32 -1.32
C ASP A 107 4.56 -0.55 0.16
N PHE A 108 3.49 -0.83 0.88
CA PHE A 108 3.50 -1.20 2.29
C PHE A 108 3.09 -2.66 2.44
N LEU A 109 3.80 -3.39 3.26
CA LEU A 109 3.44 -4.74 3.71
C LEU A 109 3.59 -4.81 5.22
N ALA A 110 2.46 -4.94 5.91
CA ALA A 110 2.38 -5.10 7.36
C ALA A 110 2.04 -6.54 7.73
N THR A 111 2.34 -6.92 8.97
CA THR A 111 1.95 -8.20 9.57
C THR A 111 1.22 -7.97 10.89
N LEU A 112 0.46 -8.97 11.34
CA LEU A 112 -0.17 -8.95 12.66
C LEU A 112 0.87 -9.03 13.80
N SER A 113 2.05 -9.59 13.51
CA SER A 113 3.19 -9.60 14.45
C SER A 113 3.81 -8.20 14.67
N GLY A 114 3.44 -7.21 13.84
CA GLY A 114 3.91 -5.82 13.94
C GLY A 114 5.13 -5.52 13.06
N GLU A 115 5.55 -6.43 12.18
CA GLU A 115 6.60 -6.12 11.21
C GLU A 115 6.07 -5.30 10.04
N MET A 116 6.92 -4.44 9.49
CA MET A 116 6.60 -3.58 8.36
C MET A 116 7.75 -3.58 7.35
N LEU A 117 7.42 -3.90 6.09
CA LEU A 117 8.31 -3.76 4.94
C LEU A 117 7.76 -2.69 4.00
N VAL A 118 8.59 -1.70 3.69
CA VAL A 118 8.27 -0.66 2.72
C VAL A 118 9.13 -0.84 1.48
N THR A 119 8.50 -0.94 0.31
CA THR A 119 9.22 -0.92 -0.96
C THR A 119 9.12 0.46 -1.60
N LEU A 120 10.27 1.08 -1.85
CA LEU A 120 10.40 2.35 -2.55
C LEU A 120 10.80 2.10 -4.00
N ILE A 121 9.94 2.42 -4.95
CA ILE A 121 10.13 2.15 -6.39
C ILE A 121 10.47 3.44 -7.12
N TYR A 122 11.57 3.41 -7.89
CA TYR A 122 12.14 4.60 -8.53
C TYR A 122 12.23 4.49 -10.04
N HIS A 123 12.13 5.63 -10.71
CA HIS A 123 12.47 5.81 -12.13
C HIS A 123 13.88 6.40 -12.31
N ARG A 124 14.83 5.98 -11.49
CA ARG A 124 16.26 6.31 -11.60
C ARG A 124 17.11 5.20 -11.01
N LYS A 125 18.40 5.14 -11.34
CA LYS A 125 19.34 4.25 -10.67
C LYS A 125 19.54 4.68 -9.21
N LEU A 126 19.65 3.70 -8.32
CA LEU A 126 19.97 3.88 -6.91
C LEU A 126 21.47 3.69 -6.71
N ASN A 127 22.08 4.57 -5.92
CA ASN A 127 23.52 4.59 -5.62
C ASN A 127 23.77 4.39 -4.11
N GLN A 128 25.03 4.40 -3.74
CA GLN A 128 25.45 4.21 -2.35
C GLN A 128 24.91 5.30 -1.40
N GLU A 129 24.79 6.54 -1.88
CA GLU A 129 24.22 7.64 -1.07
C GLU A 129 22.74 7.40 -0.75
N TRP A 130 21.99 6.89 -1.74
CA TRP A 130 20.61 6.46 -1.52
C TRP A 130 20.55 5.34 -0.49
N GLU A 131 21.44 4.35 -0.57
CA GLU A 131 21.47 3.23 0.37
C GLU A 131 21.73 3.69 1.80
N GLN A 132 22.66 4.63 2.00
CA GLN A 132 22.94 5.22 3.32
C GLN A 132 21.72 5.99 3.85
N ALA A 133 21.07 6.79 3.01
CA ALA A 133 19.87 7.53 3.39
C ALA A 133 18.70 6.57 3.75
N ALA A 134 18.55 5.48 2.99
CA ALA A 134 17.53 4.47 3.27
C ALA A 134 17.79 3.70 4.57
N LYS A 135 19.05 3.41 4.91
CA LYS A 135 19.44 2.81 6.21
C LYS A 135 19.04 3.71 7.37
N ALA A 136 19.38 4.98 7.30
CA ALA A 136 19.02 5.96 8.34
C ALA A 136 17.48 6.09 8.49
N LEU A 137 16.75 6.06 7.37
CA LEU A 137 15.29 6.07 7.39
C LEU A 137 14.70 4.80 8.02
N ALA A 138 15.22 3.63 7.66
CA ALA A 138 14.79 2.34 8.21
C ALA A 138 14.98 2.28 9.74
N GLU A 139 16.13 2.71 10.23
CA GLU A 139 16.43 2.80 11.67
C GLU A 139 15.49 3.79 12.37
N LYS A 140 15.32 4.99 11.80
CA LYS A 140 14.49 6.05 12.38
C LYS A 140 13.03 5.64 12.55
N LEU A 141 12.47 4.95 11.57
CA LEU A 141 11.07 4.55 11.55
C LEU A 141 10.85 3.11 12.04
N ASN A 142 11.93 2.38 12.38
CA ASN A 142 11.90 0.97 12.79
C ASN A 142 11.15 0.09 11.77
N ILE A 143 11.53 0.19 10.51
CA ILE A 143 10.93 -0.56 9.39
C ILE A 143 12.01 -1.21 8.53
N LYS A 144 11.62 -2.25 7.78
CA LYS A 144 12.44 -2.81 6.70
C LYS A 144 12.20 -1.99 5.42
N ILE A 145 13.25 -1.74 4.64
CA ILE A 145 13.13 -0.97 3.38
C ILE A 145 13.72 -1.77 2.24
N MET A 146 13.02 -1.81 1.12
CA MET A 146 13.52 -2.31 -0.15
C MET A 146 13.46 -1.21 -1.21
N GLY A 147 14.60 -0.89 -1.82
CA GLY A 147 14.67 -0.01 -2.98
C GLY A 147 14.59 -0.80 -4.28
N ARG A 148 13.69 -0.43 -5.17
CA ARG A 148 13.56 -1.01 -6.51
C ARG A 148 13.70 0.05 -7.58
N SER A 149 14.44 -0.30 -8.63
CA SER A 149 14.56 0.47 -9.84
C SER A 149 14.75 -0.50 -11.00
N ARG A 150 14.77 -0.02 -12.24
CA ARG A 150 14.93 -0.88 -13.41
C ARG A 150 16.23 -1.70 -13.31
N GLY A 151 16.09 -3.01 -13.09
CA GLY A 151 17.21 -3.94 -12.96
C GLY A 151 17.97 -3.87 -11.62
N GLN A 152 17.48 -3.14 -10.63
CA GLN A 152 18.08 -3.05 -9.30
C GLN A 152 17.10 -3.45 -8.20
N LYS A 153 17.61 -4.15 -7.19
CA LYS A 153 16.97 -4.42 -5.90
C LYS A 153 18.02 -4.22 -4.81
N ILE A 154 17.79 -3.27 -3.92
CA ILE A 154 18.62 -2.99 -2.74
C ILE A 154 17.76 -3.26 -1.51
N VAL A 155 18.25 -4.10 -0.60
CA VAL A 155 17.54 -4.52 0.61
C VAL A 155 18.22 -3.91 1.82
N ILE A 156 17.44 -3.23 2.67
CA ILE A 156 17.86 -2.68 3.94
C ILE A 156 17.13 -3.47 5.04
N GLY A 157 17.86 -4.31 5.75
CA GLY A 157 17.31 -5.34 6.63
C GLY A 157 16.98 -6.60 5.84
N ASP A 158 15.76 -7.11 5.98
CA ASP A 158 15.25 -8.25 5.24
C ASP A 158 14.32 -7.86 4.10
N ASP A 159 14.17 -8.71 3.10
CA ASP A 159 13.21 -8.55 2.00
C ASP A 159 11.90 -9.33 2.22
N PHE A 160 11.67 -9.75 3.45
CA PHE A 160 10.48 -10.45 3.91
C PHE A 160 10.03 -9.95 5.29
N VAL A 161 8.82 -10.24 5.65
CA VAL A 161 8.24 -10.07 6.99
C VAL A 161 7.78 -11.42 7.52
N VAL A 162 7.73 -11.56 8.84
CA VAL A 162 7.27 -12.78 9.52
C VAL A 162 5.95 -12.49 10.22
N GLU A 163 4.97 -13.35 9.95
CA GLU A 163 3.64 -13.31 10.55
C GLU A 163 3.62 -13.94 11.93
#